data_1f3dce1eeea3c5f70924c507010ed68c
#
_entry.id   1f3dce1eeea3c5f70924c507010ed68c
#
_cell.length_a   1.000
_cell.length_b   1.000
_cell.length_c   1.000
_cell.angle_alpha   90.00
_cell.angle_beta   90.00
_cell.angle_gamma   90.00
#
_symmetry.space_group_name_H-M   'P 1'
#
loop_
_entity.id
_entity.type
_entity.pdbx_description
1 polymer ?
#
loop_
_entity_poly.entity_id
_entity_poly.type
_entity_poly.pdbx_seq_one_letter_code
_entity_poly.pdbx_strand_id
1 'polypeptide(L)'
;MTAVDPDEARRLLERELDRSAYDGAQPTWWDRASRSFLDWLGSLRADGLDSPAAARTALVIAIVVLVAVVVLVVVARGLPRRRARAGDGDTGGVFDADDLRSARELLEAAQAAVRRADWSAAVLDGFRAIARGLGERDLVPDVPGATARTIAARGAVPFPASAGALDAAATSFDAVRYLGAEADQDTALRVLDTEQIVRQARPARVEAPVVPA
;
A
#
# COMPACT_ATOMS: atom_id res chain seq x y z
N MET A 1 5.51 -23.28 49.26
CA MET A 1 6.10 -22.28 48.34
C MET A 1 7.37 -22.91 47.80
N THR A 2 7.29 -23.45 46.56
CA THR A 2 8.43 -24.05 45.88
C THR A 2 9.31 -22.92 45.36
N ALA A 3 10.52 -22.81 45.88
CA ALA A 3 11.51 -21.87 45.38
C ALA A 3 11.91 -22.34 43.96
N VAL A 4 11.71 -21.49 42.99
CA VAL A 4 12.16 -21.72 41.59
C VAL A 4 13.68 -21.62 41.61
N ASP A 5 14.36 -22.67 41.14
CA ASP A 5 15.81 -22.69 41.00
C ASP A 5 16.26 -21.58 40.05
N PRO A 6 17.13 -20.65 40.46
CA PRO A 6 17.58 -19.53 39.63
C PRO A 6 18.28 -19.98 38.33
N ASP A 7 18.89 -21.15 38.30
CA ASP A 7 19.54 -21.68 37.09
C ASP A 7 18.55 -22.28 36.13
N GLU A 8 17.42 -22.82 36.60
CA GLU A 8 16.32 -23.29 35.75
C GLU A 8 15.57 -22.11 35.13
N ALA A 9 15.35 -21.06 35.92
CA ALA A 9 14.74 -19.81 35.43
C ALA A 9 15.58 -19.13 34.33
N ARG A 10 16.91 -19.13 34.47
CA ARG A 10 17.82 -18.63 33.43
C ARG A 10 17.74 -19.42 32.12
N ARG A 11 17.76 -20.76 32.19
CA ARG A 11 17.64 -21.62 31.00
C ARG A 11 16.29 -21.52 30.30
N LEU A 12 15.23 -21.23 31.06
CA LEU A 12 13.91 -20.97 30.49
C LEU A 12 13.89 -19.62 29.77
N LEU A 13 14.52 -18.60 30.35
CA LEU A 13 14.62 -17.26 29.75
C LEU A 13 15.46 -17.28 28.47
N GLU A 14 16.60 -17.98 28.47
CA GLU A 14 17.46 -18.13 27.28
C GLU A 14 16.71 -18.85 26.14
N ARG A 15 15.94 -19.90 26.45
CA ARG A 15 15.11 -20.62 25.46
C ARG A 15 13.94 -19.77 24.93
N GLU A 16 13.42 -18.87 25.73
CA GLU A 16 12.36 -17.94 25.30
C GLU A 16 12.91 -16.85 24.40
N LEU A 17 14.11 -16.33 24.67
CA LEU A 17 14.81 -15.32 23.88
C LEU A 17 15.32 -15.87 22.53
N ASP A 18 15.58 -17.19 22.43
CA ASP A 18 15.96 -17.86 21.18
C ASP A 18 14.79 -18.18 20.25
N ARG A 19 13.55 -17.86 20.65
CA ARG A 19 12.40 -18.04 19.76
C ARG A 19 12.38 -17.01 18.66
N SER A 20 12.14 -17.46 17.44
CA SER A 20 12.05 -16.67 16.22
C SER A 20 11.03 -15.50 16.26
N ALA A 21 10.18 -15.45 17.27
CA ALA A 21 9.28 -14.32 17.52
C ALA A 21 10.04 -13.01 17.84
N TYR A 22 11.30 -13.09 18.28
CA TYR A 22 12.16 -11.94 18.58
C TYR A 22 13.17 -11.61 17.49
N ASP A 23 13.20 -12.34 16.38
CA ASP A 23 14.09 -12.07 15.23
C ASP A 23 13.83 -10.68 14.61
N GLY A 24 12.66 -10.10 14.86
CA GLY A 24 12.35 -8.73 14.47
C GLY A 24 13.06 -7.63 15.27
N ALA A 25 13.70 -7.97 16.38
CA ALA A 25 14.45 -7.04 17.23
C ALA A 25 15.95 -6.98 16.89
N GLN A 26 16.43 -7.82 15.96
CA GLN A 26 17.81 -7.76 15.51
C GLN A 26 18.06 -6.52 14.66
N PRO A 27 19.17 -5.79 14.89
CA PRO A 27 19.48 -4.59 14.11
C PRO A 27 19.63 -4.98 12.64
N THR A 28 18.71 -4.47 11.83
CA THR A 28 18.65 -4.69 10.39
C THR A 28 19.93 -4.15 9.73
N TRP A 29 20.22 -4.60 8.50
CA TRP A 29 21.32 -4.01 7.71
C TRP A 29 21.18 -2.48 7.61
N TRP A 30 19.94 -1.98 7.66
CA TRP A 30 19.61 -0.56 7.65
C TRP A 30 20.03 0.17 8.93
N ASP A 31 19.85 -0.44 10.10
CA ASP A 31 20.32 0.13 11.38
C ASP A 31 21.83 0.24 11.43
N ARG A 32 22.52 -0.72 10.82
CA ARG A 32 23.99 -0.71 10.68
C ARG A 32 24.45 0.37 9.71
N ALA A 33 23.79 0.48 8.54
CA ALA A 33 24.09 1.51 7.56
C ALA A 33 23.82 2.92 8.11
N SER A 34 22.71 3.11 8.83
CA SER A 34 22.37 4.39 9.45
C SER A 34 23.37 4.80 10.54
N ARG A 35 23.82 3.87 11.37
CA ARG A 35 24.84 4.15 12.39
C ARG A 35 26.18 4.50 11.72
N SER A 36 26.63 3.71 10.76
CA SER A 36 27.86 4.02 10.01
C SER A 36 27.81 5.38 9.32
N PHE A 37 26.65 5.78 8.80
CA PHE A 37 26.44 7.09 8.20
C PHE A 37 26.51 8.22 9.25
N LEU A 38 25.88 8.02 10.41
CA LEU A 38 25.93 8.99 11.50
C LEU A 38 27.33 9.14 12.09
N ASP A 39 28.07 8.03 12.22
CA ASP A 39 29.45 8.02 12.67
C ASP A 39 30.37 8.74 11.66
N TRP A 40 30.18 8.51 10.36
CA TRP A 40 30.86 9.23 9.30
C TRP A 40 30.51 10.74 9.32
N LEU A 41 29.26 11.10 9.53
CA LEU A 41 28.83 12.50 9.66
C LEU A 41 29.41 13.16 10.92
N GLY A 42 29.56 12.40 12.01
CA GLY A 42 30.22 12.80 13.23
C GLY A 42 31.73 13.06 13.04
N SER A 43 32.39 12.21 12.25
CA SER A 43 33.82 12.35 11.97
C SER A 43 34.14 13.60 11.13
N LEU A 44 33.21 14.03 10.25
CA LEU A 44 33.33 15.28 9.51
C LEU A 44 33.38 16.53 10.41
N ARG A 45 32.84 16.44 11.64
CA ARG A 45 32.92 17.53 12.64
C ARG A 45 34.21 17.49 13.45
N ALA A 46 34.84 16.32 13.60
CA ALA A 46 36.00 16.14 14.44
C ALA A 46 37.34 16.54 13.74
N ASP A 47 37.40 16.43 12.41
CA ASP A 47 38.65 16.63 11.64
C ASP A 47 38.72 18.00 10.96
N GLY A 48 38.58 19.08 11.73
CA GLY A 48 39.15 20.40 11.33
C GLY A 48 38.35 21.19 10.30
N LEU A 49 37.06 21.45 10.54
CA LEU A 49 36.32 22.49 9.84
C LEU A 49 36.56 23.86 10.51
N ASP A 50 37.84 24.27 10.57
CA ASP A 50 38.22 25.56 11.16
C ASP A 50 37.82 26.79 10.30
N SER A 51 37.21 26.56 9.12
CA SER A 51 36.68 27.63 8.30
C SER A 51 35.17 27.52 8.10
N PRO A 52 34.42 28.62 8.26
CA PRO A 52 32.96 28.63 8.05
C PRO A 52 32.55 28.22 6.61
N ALA A 53 33.45 28.37 5.65
CA ALA A 53 33.24 27.97 4.28
C ALA A 53 33.26 26.40 4.12
N ALA A 54 34.25 25.76 4.74
CA ALA A 54 34.37 24.29 4.71
C ALA A 54 33.21 23.63 5.42
N ALA A 55 32.72 24.16 6.55
CA ALA A 55 31.53 23.69 7.26
C ALA A 55 30.25 23.78 6.42
N ARG A 56 30.06 24.86 5.67
CA ARG A 56 28.91 25.01 4.75
C ARG A 56 28.98 24.01 3.59
N THR A 57 30.16 23.82 3.00
CA THR A 57 30.34 22.86 1.90
C THR A 57 30.06 21.44 2.36
N ALA A 58 30.56 21.03 3.53
CA ALA A 58 30.30 19.72 4.10
C ALA A 58 28.83 19.52 4.41
N LEU A 59 28.12 20.53 4.93
CA LEU A 59 26.69 20.47 5.18
C LEU A 59 25.88 20.30 3.87
N VAL A 60 26.23 21.05 2.82
CA VAL A 60 25.57 20.92 1.51
C VAL A 60 25.77 19.53 0.93
N ILE A 61 26.99 18.99 0.97
CA ILE A 61 27.30 17.63 0.51
C ILE A 61 26.49 16.60 1.32
N ALA A 62 26.41 16.73 2.65
CA ALA A 62 25.65 15.84 3.50
C ALA A 62 24.15 15.86 3.16
N ILE A 63 23.57 17.04 2.91
CA ILE A 63 22.17 17.19 2.49
C ILE A 63 21.95 16.56 1.11
N VAL A 64 22.83 16.78 0.15
CA VAL A 64 22.71 16.21 -1.20
C VAL A 64 22.77 14.68 -1.14
N VAL A 65 23.71 14.11 -0.37
CA VAL A 65 23.82 12.66 -0.17
C VAL A 65 22.58 12.12 0.53
N LEU A 66 22.07 12.78 1.56
CA LEU A 66 20.85 12.37 2.25
C LEU A 66 19.65 12.38 1.29
N VAL A 67 19.47 13.44 0.51
CA VAL A 67 18.40 13.51 -0.49
C VAL A 67 18.57 12.42 -1.55
N ALA A 68 19.78 12.18 -2.04
CA ALA A 68 20.05 11.12 -3.00
C ALA A 68 19.72 9.72 -2.44
N VAL A 69 20.07 9.45 -1.17
CA VAL A 69 19.74 8.20 -0.48
C VAL A 69 18.24 8.06 -0.29
N VAL A 70 17.53 9.12 0.14
CA VAL A 70 16.07 9.14 0.28
C VAL A 70 15.41 8.90 -1.07
N VAL A 71 15.84 9.58 -2.13
CA VAL A 71 15.33 9.37 -3.49
C VAL A 71 15.61 7.94 -3.96
N LEU A 72 16.81 7.42 -3.75
CA LEU A 72 17.17 6.04 -4.11
C LEU A 72 16.29 5.02 -3.37
N VAL A 73 16.06 5.20 -2.08
CA VAL A 73 15.19 4.34 -1.28
C VAL A 73 13.73 4.43 -1.73
N VAL A 74 13.25 5.64 -2.04
CA VAL A 74 11.90 5.86 -2.57
C VAL A 74 11.75 5.24 -3.96
N VAL A 75 12.76 5.33 -4.82
CA VAL A 75 12.75 4.72 -6.16
C VAL A 75 12.91 3.20 -6.09
N ALA A 76 13.80 2.68 -5.23
CA ALA A 76 14.07 1.24 -5.13
C ALA A 76 12.96 0.46 -4.37
N ARG A 77 12.28 1.11 -3.43
CA ARG A 77 11.19 0.49 -2.64
C ARG A 77 9.79 0.94 -3.05
N GLY A 78 9.67 1.84 -4.03
CA GLY A 78 8.47 2.63 -4.23
C GLY A 78 8.29 3.63 -3.06
N LEU A 79 7.44 4.64 -3.24
CA LEU A 79 7.02 5.48 -2.12
C LEU A 79 6.68 4.56 -0.95
N PRO A 80 7.17 4.84 0.30
CA PRO A 80 6.82 4.02 1.43
C PRO A 80 5.29 4.00 1.50
N ARG A 81 4.71 2.92 0.97
CA ARG A 81 3.33 2.66 1.24
C ARG A 81 3.26 2.56 2.75
N ARG A 82 2.51 3.45 3.35
CA ARG A 82 1.87 3.09 4.60
C ARG A 82 1.25 1.72 4.30
N ARG A 83 1.94 0.63 4.66
CA ARG A 83 1.26 -0.60 4.98
C ARG A 83 0.24 -0.12 6.01
N ALA A 84 -1.00 0.00 5.59
CA ALA A 84 -2.07 0.11 6.54
C ALA A 84 -1.89 -1.14 7.40
N ARG A 85 -1.24 -0.97 8.57
CA ARG A 85 -1.34 -1.95 9.61
C ARG A 85 -2.84 -2.11 9.78
N ALA A 86 -3.32 -3.32 9.55
CA ALA A 86 -4.60 -3.74 10.09
C ALA A 86 -4.48 -3.54 11.60
N GLY A 87 -4.86 -2.37 12.07
CA GLY A 87 -4.74 -1.91 13.44
C GLY A 87 -5.73 -0.79 13.64
N ASP A 88 -6.80 -1.09 14.35
CA ASP A 88 -7.77 -0.21 15.00
C ASP A 88 -8.26 1.00 14.16
N GLY A 89 -9.37 0.79 13.44
CA GLY A 89 -10.12 1.84 12.79
C GLY A 89 -10.41 1.63 11.31
N ASP A 90 -10.06 0.47 10.71
CA ASP A 90 -10.44 0.16 9.33
C ASP A 90 -11.96 -0.10 9.29
N THR A 91 -12.71 0.87 8.77
CA THR A 91 -14.15 0.76 8.51
C THR A 91 -14.47 -0.25 7.40
N GLY A 92 -13.56 -1.17 7.05
CA GLY A 92 -13.78 -2.29 6.13
C GLY A 92 -14.14 -1.91 4.69
N GLY A 93 -13.94 -0.65 4.29
CA GLY A 93 -14.29 -0.14 2.97
C GLY A 93 -13.17 -0.25 1.94
N VAL A 94 -13.54 -0.07 0.65
CA VAL A 94 -12.60 -0.02 -0.48
C VAL A 94 -11.67 1.19 -0.39
N PHE A 95 -12.17 2.30 0.16
CA PHE A 95 -11.41 3.53 0.35
C PHE A 95 -11.02 3.72 1.82
N ASP A 96 -9.82 4.23 2.05
CA ASP A 96 -9.47 4.80 3.34
C ASP A 96 -10.27 6.09 3.55
N ALA A 97 -10.63 6.43 4.79
CA ALA A 97 -11.54 7.56 5.09
C ALA A 97 -11.08 8.91 4.48
N ASP A 98 -9.78 9.07 4.24
CA ASP A 98 -9.17 10.29 3.71
C ASP A 98 -8.76 10.18 2.22
N ASP A 99 -9.15 9.10 1.51
CA ASP A 99 -8.79 8.95 0.09
C ASP A 99 -9.75 9.72 -0.83
N LEU A 100 -9.37 10.97 -1.13
CA LEU A 100 -10.14 11.88 -1.99
C LEU A 100 -9.70 11.83 -3.47
N ARG A 101 -8.83 10.88 -3.86
CA ARG A 101 -8.35 10.79 -5.25
C ARG A 101 -9.49 10.49 -6.21
N SER A 102 -9.48 11.16 -7.37
CA SER A 102 -10.37 10.88 -8.49
C SER A 102 -10.08 9.50 -9.12
N ALA A 103 -11.03 8.98 -9.89
CA ALA A 103 -10.84 7.75 -10.67
C ALA A 103 -9.61 7.83 -11.58
N ARG A 104 -9.38 8.99 -12.18
CA ARG A 104 -8.21 9.23 -13.03
C ARG A 104 -6.89 9.14 -12.26
N GLU A 105 -6.77 9.80 -11.12
CA GLU A 105 -5.56 9.77 -10.30
C GLU A 105 -5.27 8.36 -9.77
N LEU A 106 -6.31 7.61 -9.41
CA LEU A 106 -6.18 6.21 -9.01
C LEU A 106 -5.70 5.33 -10.16
N LEU A 107 -6.23 5.53 -11.37
CA LEU A 107 -5.79 4.81 -12.57
C LEU A 107 -4.33 5.13 -12.90
N GLU A 108 -3.93 6.40 -12.86
CA GLU A 108 -2.54 6.82 -13.09
C GLU A 108 -1.59 6.18 -12.05
N ALA A 109 -2.02 6.08 -10.79
CA ALA A 109 -1.28 5.39 -9.72
C ALA A 109 -1.15 3.88 -9.98
N ALA A 110 -2.24 3.22 -10.41
CA ALA A 110 -2.23 1.81 -10.77
C ALA A 110 -1.29 1.52 -11.96
N GLN A 111 -1.34 2.34 -13.01
CA GLN A 111 -0.43 2.24 -14.15
C GLN A 111 1.03 2.48 -13.76
N ALA A 112 1.28 3.44 -12.86
CA ALA A 112 2.61 3.66 -12.32
C ALA A 112 3.11 2.46 -11.49
N ALA A 113 2.22 1.76 -10.77
CA ALA A 113 2.53 0.52 -10.05
C ALA A 113 2.91 -0.61 -11.02
N VAL A 114 2.18 -0.77 -12.12
CA VAL A 114 2.53 -1.74 -13.20
C VAL A 114 3.94 -1.48 -13.73
N ARG A 115 4.29 -0.23 -14.03
CA ARG A 115 5.64 0.12 -14.53
C ARG A 115 6.76 -0.23 -13.55
N ARG A 116 6.46 -0.35 -12.25
CA ARG A 116 7.40 -0.75 -11.20
C ARG A 116 7.32 -2.23 -10.84
N ALA A 117 6.52 -3.01 -11.57
CA ALA A 117 6.18 -4.39 -11.25
C ALA A 117 5.62 -4.58 -9.81
N ASP A 118 4.94 -3.55 -9.27
CA ASP A 118 4.21 -3.60 -8.00
C ASP A 118 2.77 -4.02 -8.28
N TRP A 119 2.59 -5.32 -8.52
CA TRP A 119 1.32 -5.89 -8.98
C TRP A 119 0.21 -5.77 -7.94
N SER A 120 0.54 -5.96 -6.67
CA SER A 120 -0.41 -5.81 -5.57
C SER A 120 -0.95 -4.38 -5.49
N ALA A 121 -0.08 -3.41 -5.70
CA ALA A 121 -0.46 -2.02 -5.78
C ALA A 121 -1.35 -1.71 -6.97
N ALA A 122 -1.01 -2.26 -8.11
CA ALA A 122 -1.80 -2.07 -9.31
C ALA A 122 -3.22 -2.62 -9.15
N VAL A 123 -3.38 -3.78 -8.49
CA VAL A 123 -4.70 -4.34 -8.16
C VAL A 123 -5.49 -3.42 -7.23
N LEU A 124 -4.87 -2.92 -6.15
CA LEU A 124 -5.57 -2.09 -5.17
C LEU A 124 -6.03 -0.76 -5.78
N ASP A 125 -5.12 -0.02 -6.41
CA ASP A 125 -5.46 1.28 -7.01
C ASP A 125 -6.33 1.12 -8.26
N GLY A 126 -6.15 0.02 -9.03
CA GLY A 126 -6.98 -0.30 -10.19
C GLY A 126 -8.44 -0.57 -9.80
N PHE A 127 -8.69 -1.36 -8.76
CA PHE A 127 -10.06 -1.58 -8.29
C PHE A 127 -10.68 -0.32 -7.69
N ARG A 128 -9.90 0.48 -6.95
CA ARG A 128 -10.36 1.79 -6.46
C ARG A 128 -10.72 2.73 -7.61
N ALA A 129 -9.97 2.71 -8.73
CA ALA A 129 -10.31 3.48 -9.92
C ALA A 129 -11.67 3.05 -10.51
N ILE A 130 -11.96 1.74 -10.57
CA ILE A 130 -13.27 1.22 -10.98
C ILE A 130 -14.36 1.76 -10.04
N ALA A 131 -14.18 1.59 -8.73
CA ALA A 131 -15.18 1.99 -7.74
C ALA A 131 -15.46 3.50 -7.78
N ARG A 132 -14.40 4.32 -7.85
CA ARG A 132 -14.52 5.78 -7.93
C ARG A 132 -15.16 6.21 -9.26
N GLY A 133 -14.79 5.60 -10.38
CA GLY A 133 -15.36 5.90 -11.69
C GLY A 133 -16.84 5.53 -11.80
N LEU A 134 -17.30 4.48 -11.11
CA LEU A 134 -18.72 4.16 -10.98
C LEU A 134 -19.46 5.22 -10.15
N GLY A 135 -18.86 5.72 -9.07
CA GLY A 135 -19.39 6.79 -8.25
C GLY A 135 -19.46 8.13 -8.98
N GLU A 136 -18.38 8.55 -9.66
CA GLU A 136 -18.31 9.81 -10.44
C GLU A 136 -19.33 9.86 -11.58
N ARG A 137 -19.80 8.69 -12.04
CA ARG A 137 -20.86 8.56 -13.06
C ARG A 137 -22.26 8.38 -12.46
N ASP A 138 -22.40 8.48 -11.14
CA ASP A 138 -23.66 8.25 -10.40
C ASP A 138 -24.30 6.87 -10.65
N LEU A 139 -23.46 5.86 -11.01
CA LEU A 139 -23.95 4.50 -11.30
C LEU A 139 -23.99 3.62 -10.05
N VAL A 140 -23.09 3.88 -9.11
CA VAL A 140 -23.06 3.22 -7.79
C VAL A 140 -22.90 4.29 -6.73
N PRO A 141 -23.80 4.37 -5.74
CA PRO A 141 -23.70 5.32 -4.65
C PRO A 141 -22.36 5.17 -3.91
N ASP A 142 -21.70 6.27 -3.63
CA ASP A 142 -20.50 6.30 -2.79
C ASP A 142 -20.95 6.16 -1.32
N VAL A 143 -21.03 4.92 -0.85
CA VAL A 143 -21.42 4.60 0.52
C VAL A 143 -20.17 4.33 1.34
N PRO A 144 -19.87 5.13 2.38
CA PRO A 144 -18.77 4.86 3.28
C PRO A 144 -18.81 3.43 3.82
N GLY A 145 -17.69 2.72 3.79
CA GLY A 145 -17.61 1.32 4.25
C GLY A 145 -18.14 0.29 3.25
N ALA A 146 -18.49 0.67 2.02
CA ALA A 146 -18.90 -0.31 1.01
C ALA A 146 -17.74 -1.29 0.71
N THR A 147 -18.06 -2.60 0.72
CA THR A 147 -17.08 -3.65 0.40
C THR A 147 -16.88 -3.76 -1.12
N ALA A 148 -15.71 -4.30 -1.52
CA ALA A 148 -15.41 -4.49 -2.94
C ALA A 148 -16.49 -5.34 -3.65
N ARG A 149 -16.97 -6.40 -3.01
CA ARG A 149 -18.05 -7.25 -3.54
C ARG A 149 -19.36 -6.49 -3.72
N THR A 150 -19.72 -5.63 -2.77
CA THR A 150 -20.94 -4.80 -2.88
C THR A 150 -20.84 -3.85 -4.07
N ILE A 151 -19.69 -3.21 -4.26
CA ILE A 151 -19.44 -2.30 -5.38
C ILE A 151 -19.48 -3.07 -6.71
N ALA A 152 -18.83 -4.24 -6.81
CA ALA A 152 -18.84 -5.08 -8.00
C ALA A 152 -20.26 -5.53 -8.36
N ALA A 153 -21.04 -6.01 -7.38
CA ALA A 153 -22.42 -6.45 -7.60
C ALA A 153 -23.32 -5.28 -8.08
N ARG A 154 -23.17 -4.10 -7.52
CA ARG A 154 -23.91 -2.90 -7.96
C ARG A 154 -23.47 -2.43 -9.33
N GLY A 155 -22.15 -2.45 -9.62
CA GLY A 155 -21.57 -2.12 -10.93
C GLY A 155 -21.99 -3.10 -12.03
N ALA A 156 -22.26 -4.36 -11.70
CA ALA A 156 -22.78 -5.36 -12.64
C ALA A 156 -24.18 -5.02 -13.17
N VAL A 157 -25.00 -4.27 -12.43
CA VAL A 157 -26.34 -3.88 -12.89
C VAL A 157 -26.28 -3.02 -14.17
N PRO A 158 -25.53 -1.90 -14.20
CA PRO A 158 -25.40 -1.11 -15.43
C PRO A 158 -24.43 -1.75 -16.44
N PHE A 159 -23.60 -2.75 -16.08
CA PHE A 159 -22.64 -3.41 -16.94
C PHE A 159 -22.72 -4.93 -16.87
N PRO A 160 -23.85 -5.54 -17.25
CA PRO A 160 -24.06 -6.99 -17.11
C PRO A 160 -23.03 -7.84 -17.86
N ALA A 161 -22.53 -7.36 -18.99
CA ALA A 161 -21.47 -8.05 -19.74
C ALA A 161 -20.12 -8.09 -18.99
N SER A 162 -19.91 -7.18 -18.05
CA SER A 162 -18.67 -7.11 -17.24
C SER A 162 -18.85 -7.69 -15.83
N ALA A 163 -20.00 -8.28 -15.49
CA ALA A 163 -20.32 -8.75 -14.15
C ALA A 163 -19.26 -9.72 -13.59
N GLY A 164 -18.85 -10.71 -14.38
CA GLY A 164 -17.81 -11.66 -13.98
C GLY A 164 -16.43 -11.01 -13.79
N ALA A 165 -16.07 -10.06 -14.65
CA ALA A 165 -14.81 -9.34 -14.54
C ALA A 165 -14.78 -8.43 -13.31
N LEU A 166 -15.88 -7.75 -13.00
CA LEU A 166 -16.03 -6.94 -11.79
C LEU A 166 -15.93 -7.78 -10.51
N ASP A 167 -16.57 -8.95 -10.48
CA ASP A 167 -16.49 -9.87 -9.34
C ASP A 167 -15.06 -10.41 -9.14
N ALA A 168 -14.39 -10.80 -10.23
CA ALA A 168 -12.99 -11.24 -10.19
C ALA A 168 -12.06 -10.13 -9.70
N ALA A 169 -12.26 -8.89 -10.16
CA ALA A 169 -11.48 -7.75 -9.70
C ALA A 169 -11.69 -7.46 -8.20
N ALA A 170 -12.93 -7.55 -7.71
CA ALA A 170 -13.26 -7.41 -6.30
C ALA A 170 -12.61 -8.51 -5.45
N THR A 171 -12.66 -9.75 -5.92
CA THR A 171 -12.02 -10.90 -5.26
C THR A 171 -10.51 -10.71 -5.15
N SER A 172 -9.87 -10.25 -6.24
CA SER A 172 -8.43 -9.96 -6.24
C SER A 172 -8.06 -8.81 -5.28
N PHE A 173 -8.91 -7.77 -5.23
CA PHE A 173 -8.75 -6.68 -4.27
C PHE A 173 -8.82 -7.17 -2.82
N ASP A 174 -9.85 -7.96 -2.49
CA ASP A 174 -10.04 -8.51 -1.14
C ASP A 174 -8.87 -9.42 -0.74
N ALA A 175 -8.39 -10.27 -1.66
CA ALA A 175 -7.25 -11.15 -1.42
C ALA A 175 -5.97 -10.35 -1.07
N VAL A 176 -5.68 -9.29 -1.84
CA VAL A 176 -4.50 -8.45 -1.59
C VAL A 176 -4.68 -7.59 -0.34
N ARG A 177 -5.85 -7.00 -0.16
CA ARG A 177 -6.11 -6.03 0.92
C ARG A 177 -6.17 -6.69 2.30
N TYR A 178 -6.88 -7.81 2.41
CA TYR A 178 -7.25 -8.41 3.69
C TYR A 178 -6.59 -9.77 3.95
N LEU A 179 -6.26 -10.55 2.90
CA LEU A 179 -5.69 -11.88 3.09
C LEU A 179 -4.16 -11.89 2.94
N GLY A 180 -3.53 -10.75 2.65
CA GLY A 180 -2.08 -10.66 2.48
C GLY A 180 -1.55 -11.39 1.25
N ALA A 181 -2.43 -11.72 0.28
CA ALA A 181 -2.01 -12.35 -0.96
C ALA A 181 -1.16 -11.39 -1.80
N GLU A 182 -0.13 -11.92 -2.46
CA GLU A 182 0.62 -11.19 -3.48
C GLU A 182 -0.06 -11.36 -4.82
N ALA A 183 -0.30 -10.26 -5.53
CA ALA A 183 -0.82 -10.32 -6.88
C ALA A 183 0.32 -10.59 -7.88
N ASP A 184 -0.01 -11.28 -8.96
CA ASP A 184 0.85 -11.44 -10.13
C ASP A 184 0.52 -10.42 -11.23
N GLN A 185 1.35 -10.40 -12.26
CA GLN A 185 1.19 -9.52 -13.41
C GLN A 185 -0.17 -9.70 -14.10
N ASP A 186 -0.58 -10.95 -14.32
CA ASP A 186 -1.80 -11.25 -15.04
C ASP A 186 -3.03 -10.78 -14.28
N THR A 187 -3.05 -10.93 -12.96
CA THR A 187 -4.12 -10.43 -12.11
C THR A 187 -4.20 -8.89 -12.14
N ALA A 188 -3.07 -8.21 -12.05
CA ALA A 188 -3.03 -6.74 -12.13
C ALA A 188 -3.53 -6.24 -13.49
N LEU A 189 -3.08 -6.85 -14.58
CA LEU A 189 -3.52 -6.47 -15.93
C LEU A 189 -5.01 -6.73 -16.14
N ARG A 190 -5.56 -7.85 -15.66
CA ARG A 190 -7.02 -8.12 -15.74
C ARG A 190 -7.85 -7.07 -15.01
N VAL A 191 -7.40 -6.59 -13.86
CA VAL A 191 -8.11 -5.51 -13.14
C VAL A 191 -8.08 -4.21 -13.95
N LEU A 192 -6.95 -3.85 -14.55
CA LEU A 192 -6.85 -2.66 -15.40
C LEU A 192 -7.66 -2.78 -16.68
N ASP A 193 -7.70 -3.95 -17.31
CA ASP A 193 -8.56 -4.20 -18.47
C ASP A 193 -10.05 -4.06 -18.09
N THR A 194 -10.44 -4.56 -16.92
CA THR A 194 -11.80 -4.41 -16.40
C THR A 194 -12.13 -2.93 -16.20
N GLU A 195 -11.22 -2.14 -15.62
CA GLU A 195 -11.37 -0.67 -15.49
C GLU A 195 -11.61 -0.04 -16.85
N GLN A 196 -10.73 -0.33 -17.81
CA GLN A 196 -10.82 0.24 -19.15
C GLN A 196 -12.14 -0.09 -19.85
N ILE A 197 -12.59 -1.36 -19.78
CA ILE A 197 -13.86 -1.81 -20.37
C ILE A 197 -15.02 -1.07 -19.72
N VAL A 198 -15.10 -1.03 -18.40
CA VAL A 198 -16.19 -0.38 -17.64
C VAL A 198 -16.21 1.13 -17.91
N ARG A 199 -15.05 1.78 -17.93
CA ARG A 199 -14.93 3.22 -18.21
C ARG A 199 -15.41 3.59 -19.61
N GLN A 200 -15.12 2.76 -20.61
CA GLN A 200 -15.50 3.00 -22.00
C GLN A 200 -16.92 2.55 -22.33
N ALA A 201 -17.47 1.61 -21.55
CA ALA A 201 -18.79 1.07 -21.80
C ALA A 201 -19.90 2.09 -21.52
N ARG A 202 -20.95 2.02 -22.32
CA ARG A 202 -22.22 2.72 -22.02
C ARG A 202 -23.02 1.87 -21.06
N PRO A 203 -23.56 2.47 -19.94
CA PRO A 203 -24.40 1.72 -19.02
C PRO A 203 -25.68 1.24 -19.72
N ALA A 204 -26.08 0.01 -19.40
CA ALA A 204 -27.38 -0.50 -19.83
C ALA A 204 -28.48 0.36 -19.21
N ARG A 205 -29.52 0.66 -20.00
CA ARG A 205 -30.68 1.39 -19.52
C ARG A 205 -31.46 0.47 -18.58
N VAL A 206 -31.49 0.78 -17.30
CA VAL A 206 -32.41 0.13 -16.36
C VAL A 206 -33.80 0.69 -16.67
N GLU A 207 -34.65 -0.11 -17.32
CA GLU A 207 -36.06 0.26 -17.43
C GLU A 207 -36.67 0.32 -16.03
N ALA A 208 -37.14 1.51 -15.65
CA ALA A 208 -37.87 1.65 -14.39
C ALA A 208 -39.09 0.71 -14.42
N PRO A 209 -39.36 -0.05 -13.34
CA PRO A 209 -40.55 -0.89 -13.30
C PRO A 209 -41.77 -0.02 -13.55
N VAL A 210 -42.56 -0.37 -14.59
CA VAL A 210 -43.86 0.25 -14.87
C VAL A 210 -44.77 -0.10 -13.69
N VAL A 211 -45.04 0.88 -12.84
CA VAL A 211 -46.03 0.71 -11.79
C VAL A 211 -47.41 0.73 -12.49
N PRO A 212 -48.13 -0.37 -12.51
CA PRO A 212 -49.51 -0.33 -13.06
C PRO A 212 -50.38 0.54 -12.18
N ALA A 213 -51.14 1.44 -12.83
CA ALA A 213 -52.10 2.33 -12.19
C ALA A 213 -53.27 1.57 -11.63
#